data_88e4ac48a7ff674c689b66eee414e8d1
#
_entry.id   88e4ac48a7ff674c689b66eee414e8d1
#
_cell.length_a   1.000
_cell.length_b   1.000
_cell.length_c   1.000
_cell.angle_alpha   90.00
_cell.angle_beta   90.00
_cell.angle_gamma   90.00
#
_symmetry.space_group_name_H-M   'P 1'
#
loop_
_entity.id
_entity.type
_entity.pdbx_description
1 polymer ?
#
loop_
_entity_poly.entity_id
_entity_poly.type
_entity_poly.pdbx_seq_one_letter_code
_entity_poly.pdbx_strand_id
1 'polypeptide(L)'
;MWMPSLDLAGGLWARARRTLYTFFSRLSRYAQRFWLSRAYFPVLLTVAGAFMAAGQPVYGVVALGCIVIWLLAACPDLLAPVCPFFMAFLMSTQCYGQLSDFLPCAALVPPLVLALLWHFAVWPVTLRLGRSGMGLALVSIATLLGGCDVITRKQAVEPLSLYYTLGLGVGMLVLYVLFRSHLTEKRTYDLHRRFAGIFCALGMCMALAVLLAYLKAWLANGAVVGVLYLSYRNFATSVLLTALPMPFYLSLKHRGHLVTGGVMALALALTGSRSALLFGAVILALCGVYLMRHGVISRRCLTALAVAAGIAVLAAGPVVLQW
;
A
#
# COMPACT_ATOMS: atom_id res chain seq x y z
N MET A 1 10.19 27.92 -10.06
CA MET A 1 10.57 28.30 -8.69
C MET A 1 10.20 29.75 -8.47
N TRP A 2 8.94 30.00 -8.09
CA TRP A 2 8.37 31.34 -7.90
C TRP A 2 8.12 31.56 -6.42
N MET A 3 8.94 32.37 -5.78
CA MET A 3 8.54 33.08 -4.55
C MET A 3 8.44 34.55 -4.89
N PRO A 4 7.31 35.23 -4.58
CA PRO A 4 7.17 36.66 -4.79
C PRO A 4 8.19 37.40 -3.95
N SER A 5 8.82 38.40 -4.58
CA SER A 5 9.73 39.35 -3.96
C SER A 5 8.92 40.23 -2.98
N LEU A 6 8.90 39.84 -1.73
CA LEU A 6 8.52 40.73 -0.63
C LEU A 6 9.82 41.29 -0.05
N ASP A 7 10.26 42.40 -0.59
CA ASP A 7 11.21 43.31 0.04
C ASP A 7 10.55 43.95 1.25
N LEU A 8 10.71 43.30 2.40
CA LEU A 8 10.30 43.89 3.67
C LEU A 8 11.34 43.61 4.75
N ALA A 9 11.95 44.69 5.19
CA ALA A 9 12.66 44.93 6.46
C ALA A 9 13.82 44.02 6.85
N GLY A 10 15.00 44.61 6.76
CA GLY A 10 16.11 44.53 7.70
C GLY A 10 16.59 43.18 8.23
N GLY A 11 17.70 42.67 7.69
CA GLY A 11 18.70 41.86 8.41
C GLY A 11 18.29 40.53 9.04
N LEU A 12 17.43 40.52 10.01
CA LEU A 12 17.02 39.35 10.81
C LEU A 12 16.08 38.43 10.03
N TRP A 13 15.07 38.97 9.38
CA TRP A 13 14.14 38.21 8.55
C TRP A 13 14.80 37.56 7.33
N ALA A 14 15.75 38.26 6.72
CA ALA A 14 16.51 37.72 5.59
C ALA A 14 17.43 36.56 6.04
N ARG A 15 18.01 36.64 7.24
CA ARG A 15 18.81 35.52 7.83
C ARG A 15 17.90 34.35 8.18
N ALA A 16 16.79 34.57 8.90
CA ALA A 16 15.82 33.54 9.22
C ALA A 16 15.29 32.83 7.98
N ARG A 17 14.94 33.59 6.93
CA ARG A 17 14.49 33.05 5.63
C ARG A 17 15.56 32.21 4.95
N ARG A 18 16.83 32.66 4.93
CA ARG A 18 17.96 31.86 4.36
C ARG A 18 18.16 30.58 5.16
N THR A 19 18.12 30.64 6.48
CA THR A 19 18.27 29.46 7.34
C THR A 19 17.15 28.45 7.13
N LEU A 20 15.89 28.92 7.10
CA LEU A 20 14.75 28.08 6.79
C LEU A 20 14.85 27.46 5.39
N TYR A 21 15.20 28.25 4.38
CA TYR A 21 15.38 27.74 3.01
C TYR A 21 16.47 26.68 2.93
N THR A 22 17.62 26.91 3.56
CA THR A 22 18.73 25.91 3.60
C THR A 22 18.34 24.68 4.37
N PHE A 23 17.58 24.79 5.46
CA PHE A 23 17.05 23.66 6.22
C PHE A 23 16.08 22.84 5.36
N PHE A 24 15.06 23.47 4.76
CA PHE A 24 14.10 22.78 3.91
C PHE A 24 14.74 22.14 2.68
N SER A 25 15.72 22.82 2.05
CA SER A 25 16.44 22.24 0.91
C SER A 25 17.30 21.03 1.29
N ARG A 26 17.84 20.99 2.50
CA ARG A 26 18.54 19.80 3.04
C ARG A 26 17.53 18.68 3.32
N LEU A 27 16.44 19.00 4.02
CA LEU A 27 15.39 18.04 4.36
C LEU A 27 14.80 17.40 3.09
N SER A 28 14.51 18.18 2.06
CA SER A 28 14.05 17.71 0.76
C SER A 28 15.05 16.76 0.09
N ARG A 29 16.33 17.08 0.11
CA ARG A 29 17.38 16.19 -0.43
C ARG A 29 17.48 14.87 0.32
N TYR A 30 17.33 14.86 1.65
CA TYR A 30 17.30 13.62 2.44
C TYR A 30 16.07 12.78 2.12
N ALA A 31 14.87 13.39 2.06
CA ALA A 31 13.63 12.71 1.71
C ALA A 31 13.69 12.09 0.31
N GLN A 32 14.19 12.82 -0.69
CA GLN A 32 14.39 12.30 -2.05
C GLN A 32 15.42 11.15 -2.09
N ARG A 33 16.54 11.29 -1.39
CA ARG A 33 17.56 10.22 -1.31
C ARG A 33 17.00 8.99 -0.63
N PHE A 34 16.23 9.15 0.45
CA PHE A 34 15.59 8.03 1.13
C PHE A 34 14.55 7.36 0.20
N TRP A 35 13.64 8.13 -0.42
CA TRP A 35 12.68 7.64 -1.38
C TRP A 35 13.33 6.83 -2.52
N LEU A 36 14.43 7.32 -3.09
CA LEU A 36 15.12 6.67 -4.21
C LEU A 36 16.09 5.56 -3.76
N SER A 37 16.38 5.44 -2.48
CA SER A 37 17.32 4.45 -1.95
C SER A 37 16.77 3.02 -2.04
N ARG A 38 17.69 2.05 -1.97
CA ARG A 38 17.35 0.62 -1.84
C ARG A 38 16.81 0.29 -0.44
N ALA A 39 17.09 1.12 0.57
CA ALA A 39 16.67 0.92 1.94
C ALA A 39 15.20 1.31 2.18
N TYR A 40 14.58 2.06 1.27
CA TYR A 40 13.23 2.60 1.45
C TYR A 40 12.20 1.51 1.80
N PHE A 41 12.03 0.50 0.95
CA PHE A 41 11.07 -0.58 1.20
C PHE A 41 11.43 -1.47 2.40
N PRO A 42 12.70 -1.92 2.56
CA PRO A 42 13.10 -2.67 3.75
C PRO A 42 12.84 -1.94 5.06
N VAL A 43 13.14 -0.65 5.15
CA VAL A 43 12.88 0.15 6.37
C VAL A 43 11.39 0.19 6.70
N LEU A 44 10.53 0.47 5.71
CA LEU A 44 9.09 0.49 5.91
C LEU A 44 8.55 -0.87 6.36
N LEU A 45 9.01 -1.96 5.72
CA LEU A 45 8.63 -3.33 6.09
C LEU A 45 9.12 -3.71 7.49
N THR A 46 10.31 -3.26 7.88
CA THR A 46 10.84 -3.49 9.23
C THR A 46 10.00 -2.77 10.27
N VAL A 47 9.65 -1.50 10.03
CA VAL A 47 8.77 -0.73 10.93
C VAL A 47 7.41 -1.43 11.06
N ALA A 48 6.75 -1.74 9.93
CA ALA A 48 5.46 -2.42 9.95
C ALA A 48 5.54 -3.78 10.66
N GLY A 49 6.52 -4.62 10.27
CA GLY A 49 6.70 -5.96 10.83
C GLY A 49 7.02 -5.97 12.32
N ALA A 50 7.85 -5.04 12.79
CA ALA A 50 8.21 -4.94 14.20
C ALA A 50 6.98 -4.62 15.09
N PHE A 51 6.17 -3.64 14.69
CA PHE A 51 4.96 -3.29 15.45
C PHE A 51 3.87 -4.38 15.36
N MET A 52 3.73 -5.05 14.21
CA MET A 52 2.84 -6.21 14.08
C MET A 52 3.30 -7.38 14.96
N ALA A 53 4.59 -7.68 14.98
CA ALA A 53 5.15 -8.75 15.82
C ALA A 53 4.98 -8.45 17.30
N ALA A 54 5.20 -7.18 17.71
CA ALA A 54 4.98 -6.71 19.08
C ALA A 54 3.49 -6.70 19.48
N GLY A 55 2.55 -6.90 18.57
CA GLY A 55 1.11 -6.81 18.85
C GLY A 55 0.62 -5.38 19.06
N GLN A 56 1.34 -4.40 18.54
CA GLN A 56 1.09 -2.97 18.72
C GLN A 56 0.82 -2.27 17.36
N PRO A 57 -0.18 -2.72 16.55
CA PRO A 57 -0.39 -2.20 15.20
C PRO A 57 -0.74 -0.71 15.18
N VAL A 58 -1.42 -0.19 16.21
CA VAL A 58 -1.77 1.25 16.32
C VAL A 58 -0.52 2.12 16.32
N TYR A 59 0.49 1.78 17.11
CA TYR A 59 1.76 2.53 17.12
C TYR A 59 2.52 2.40 15.80
N GLY A 60 2.37 1.27 15.09
CA GLY A 60 2.89 1.10 13.74
C GLY A 60 2.21 2.05 12.75
N VAL A 61 0.89 2.22 12.85
CA VAL A 61 0.13 3.20 12.05
C VAL A 61 0.62 4.62 12.34
N VAL A 62 0.84 4.97 13.61
CA VAL A 62 1.40 6.28 14.00
C VAL A 62 2.80 6.48 13.42
N ALA A 63 3.69 5.50 13.57
CA ALA A 63 5.05 5.58 13.05
C ALA A 63 5.08 5.76 11.51
N LEU A 64 4.30 4.97 10.77
CA LEU A 64 4.18 5.11 9.32
C LEU A 64 3.52 6.43 8.93
N GLY A 65 2.51 6.89 9.70
CA GLY A 65 1.88 8.18 9.52
C GLY A 65 2.85 9.35 9.66
N CYS A 66 3.75 9.30 10.64
CA CYS A 66 4.83 10.29 10.77
C CYS A 66 5.76 10.28 9.54
N ILE A 67 6.08 9.09 8.99
CA ILE A 67 6.87 8.99 7.75
C ILE A 67 6.10 9.58 6.56
N VAL A 68 4.79 9.35 6.46
CA VAL A 68 3.92 9.97 5.44
C VAL A 68 3.98 11.49 5.52
N ILE A 69 3.78 12.06 6.71
CA ILE A 69 3.82 13.51 6.95
C ILE A 69 5.17 14.09 6.55
N TRP A 70 6.26 13.45 6.99
CA TRP A 70 7.61 13.87 6.61
C TRP A 70 7.83 13.84 5.10
N LEU A 71 7.43 12.76 4.41
CA LEU A 71 7.58 12.63 2.96
C LEU A 71 6.71 13.62 2.20
N LEU A 72 5.47 13.88 2.63
CA LEU A 72 4.61 14.90 2.05
C LEU A 72 5.22 16.31 2.20
N ALA A 73 5.76 16.62 3.36
CA ALA A 73 6.33 17.93 3.63
C ALA A 73 7.69 18.17 2.94
N ALA A 74 8.46 17.10 2.68
CA ALA A 74 9.85 17.24 2.25
C ALA A 74 10.16 16.67 0.86
N CYS A 75 9.34 15.76 0.31
CA CYS A 75 9.58 15.13 -0.98
C CYS A 75 8.65 15.70 -2.05
N PRO A 76 9.15 16.18 -3.20
CA PRO A 76 8.30 16.67 -4.29
C PRO A 76 7.56 15.55 -5.02
N ASP A 77 7.97 14.29 -4.83
CA ASP A 77 7.34 13.14 -5.48
C ASP A 77 6.20 12.59 -4.63
N LEU A 78 4.96 12.78 -5.09
CA LEU A 78 3.75 12.34 -4.41
C LEU A 78 3.65 10.80 -4.30
N LEU A 79 4.44 10.04 -5.06
CA LEU A 79 4.51 8.58 -4.91
C LEU A 79 5.29 8.15 -3.66
N ALA A 80 6.15 9.03 -3.13
CA ALA A 80 6.94 8.69 -1.94
C ALA A 80 6.07 8.38 -0.70
N PRO A 81 5.05 9.16 -0.33
CA PRO A 81 4.21 8.85 0.82
C PRO A 81 3.21 7.73 0.59
N VAL A 82 2.99 7.27 -0.65
CA VAL A 82 1.96 6.25 -0.99
C VAL A 82 2.20 4.94 -0.28
N CYS A 83 3.43 4.43 -0.34
CA CYS A 83 3.75 3.14 0.25
C CYS A 83 3.52 3.10 1.77
N PRO A 84 4.10 4.00 2.59
CA PRO A 84 3.86 4.00 4.02
C PRO A 84 2.39 4.34 4.38
N PHE A 85 1.70 5.14 3.58
CA PHE A 85 0.28 5.42 3.77
C PHE A 85 -0.57 4.15 3.65
N PHE A 86 -0.40 3.40 2.56
CA PHE A 86 -1.14 2.15 2.38
C PHE A 86 -0.69 1.06 3.35
N MET A 87 0.58 1.01 3.76
CA MET A 87 1.01 0.11 4.82
C MET A 87 0.33 0.43 6.16
N ALA A 88 0.22 1.72 6.52
CA ALA A 88 -0.50 2.14 7.71
C ALA A 88 -1.99 1.74 7.61
N PHE A 89 -2.62 1.92 6.44
CA PHE A 89 -3.98 1.46 6.19
C PHE A 89 -4.11 -0.07 6.34
N LEU A 90 -3.21 -0.85 5.76
CA LEU A 90 -3.21 -2.31 5.91
C LEU A 90 -3.04 -2.74 7.38
N MET A 91 -2.20 -2.05 8.14
CA MET A 91 -2.04 -2.31 9.58
C MET A 91 -3.29 -1.93 10.38
N SER A 92 -3.99 -0.86 10.01
CA SER A 92 -5.21 -0.44 10.70
C SER A 92 -6.33 -1.48 10.58
N THR A 93 -6.37 -2.26 9.49
CA THR A 93 -7.35 -3.34 9.32
C THR A 93 -7.15 -4.52 10.28
N GLN A 94 -6.03 -4.59 10.98
CA GLN A 94 -5.75 -5.58 12.02
C GLN A 94 -6.22 -5.15 13.41
N CYS A 95 -6.57 -3.90 13.55
CA CYS A 95 -7.11 -3.36 14.80
C CYS A 95 -8.61 -3.64 14.82
N TYR A 96 -9.00 -4.80 15.33
CA TYR A 96 -10.42 -5.15 15.57
C TYR A 96 -11.01 -4.44 16.80
N GLY A 97 -10.42 -3.31 17.16
CA GLY A 97 -10.78 -2.59 18.34
C GLY A 97 -11.94 -1.62 18.13
N GLN A 98 -12.38 -1.08 19.23
CA GLN A 98 -13.32 0.02 19.24
C GLN A 98 -12.68 1.27 18.62
N LEU A 99 -13.47 2.23 18.19
CA LEU A 99 -13.00 3.52 17.64
C LEU A 99 -11.98 4.21 18.56
N SER A 100 -12.07 3.97 19.87
CA SER A 100 -11.11 4.41 20.90
C SER A 100 -9.67 3.99 20.63
N ASP A 101 -9.44 2.82 20.03
CA ASP A 101 -8.08 2.31 19.77
C ASP A 101 -7.34 3.14 18.70
N PHE A 102 -8.11 3.85 17.87
CA PHE A 102 -7.58 4.75 16.83
C PHE A 102 -7.42 6.20 17.31
N LEU A 103 -7.76 6.50 18.56
CA LEU A 103 -7.64 7.86 19.09
C LEU A 103 -6.21 8.43 18.95
N PRO A 104 -5.12 7.67 19.17
CA PRO A 104 -3.76 8.15 18.92
C PRO A 104 -3.52 8.52 17.45
N CYS A 105 -4.18 7.84 16.50
CA CYS A 105 -4.06 8.14 15.08
C CYS A 105 -4.78 9.45 14.70
N ALA A 106 -5.80 9.86 15.44
CA ALA A 106 -6.51 11.13 15.20
C ALA A 106 -5.58 12.34 15.34
N ALA A 107 -4.57 12.25 16.21
CA ALA A 107 -3.54 13.29 16.38
C ALA A 107 -2.69 13.52 15.10
N LEU A 108 -2.65 12.55 14.19
CA LEU A 108 -1.94 12.69 12.91
C LEU A 108 -2.73 13.47 11.86
N VAL A 109 -4.05 13.60 12.01
CA VAL A 109 -4.92 14.23 10.99
C VAL A 109 -4.55 15.70 10.77
N PRO A 110 -4.43 16.57 11.78
CA PRO A 110 -4.06 17.95 11.57
C PRO A 110 -2.69 18.12 10.88
N PRO A 111 -1.58 17.49 11.35
CA PRO A 111 -0.30 17.63 10.68
C PRO A 111 -0.28 16.99 9.28
N LEU A 112 -1.08 15.93 9.02
CA LEU A 112 -1.22 15.36 7.69
C LEU A 112 -1.88 16.33 6.71
N VAL A 113 -2.96 16.98 7.14
CA VAL A 113 -3.65 18.02 6.33
C VAL A 113 -2.71 19.19 6.06
N LEU A 114 -2.00 19.67 7.08
CA LEU A 114 -1.02 20.75 6.92
C LEU A 114 0.11 20.36 5.97
N ALA A 115 0.65 19.14 6.07
CA ALA A 115 1.69 18.65 5.17
C ALA A 115 1.18 18.53 3.72
N LEU A 116 -0.07 18.12 3.52
CA LEU A 116 -0.70 18.04 2.20
C LEU A 116 -0.90 19.41 1.58
N LEU A 117 -1.43 20.38 2.33
CA LEU A 117 -1.58 21.76 1.90
C LEU A 117 -0.21 22.37 1.57
N TRP A 118 0.78 22.15 2.44
CA TRP A 118 2.16 22.59 2.19
C TRP A 118 2.72 21.97 0.91
N HIS A 119 2.53 20.67 0.71
CA HIS A 119 3.00 19.96 -0.49
C HIS A 119 2.52 20.66 -1.76
N PHE A 120 1.21 20.91 -1.88
CA PHE A 120 0.64 21.55 -3.07
C PHE A 120 0.97 23.05 -3.18
N ALA A 121 1.21 23.73 -2.07
CA ALA A 121 1.69 25.11 -2.09
C ALA A 121 3.13 25.25 -2.62
N VAL A 122 3.99 24.29 -2.26
CA VAL A 122 5.41 24.30 -2.66
C VAL A 122 5.64 23.67 -4.03
N TRP A 123 4.91 22.58 -4.32
CA TRP A 123 5.01 21.84 -5.58
C TRP A 123 3.66 21.78 -6.30
N PRO A 124 3.27 22.88 -6.97
CA PRO A 124 1.98 22.92 -7.66
C PRO A 124 1.94 21.90 -8.80
N VAL A 125 0.85 21.15 -8.86
CA VAL A 125 0.61 20.14 -9.89
C VAL A 125 -0.51 20.59 -10.80
N THR A 126 -0.30 20.51 -12.13
CA THR A 126 -1.37 20.78 -13.10
C THR A 126 -2.33 19.60 -13.14
N LEU A 127 -3.57 19.82 -12.70
CA LEU A 127 -4.58 18.76 -12.66
C LEU A 127 -4.95 18.28 -14.07
N ARG A 128 -4.90 16.97 -14.29
CA ARG A 128 -5.20 16.31 -15.58
C ARG A 128 -6.18 15.16 -15.38
N LEU A 129 -7.38 15.29 -15.93
CA LEU A 129 -8.40 14.26 -15.82
C LEU A 129 -8.17 13.10 -16.82
N GLY A 130 -7.86 13.41 -18.07
CA GLY A 130 -7.72 12.40 -19.14
C GLY A 130 -9.02 11.67 -19.49
N ARG A 131 -9.00 10.84 -20.54
CA ARG A 131 -10.20 10.09 -21.00
C ARG A 131 -10.70 9.10 -19.94
N SER A 132 -9.82 8.34 -19.33
CA SER A 132 -10.19 7.38 -18.26
C SER A 132 -10.76 8.07 -17.03
N GLY A 133 -10.34 9.32 -16.74
CA GLY A 133 -10.88 10.11 -15.64
C GLY A 133 -12.33 10.52 -15.86
N MET A 134 -12.76 10.74 -17.10
CA MET A 134 -14.17 10.99 -17.39
C MET A 134 -15.04 9.77 -17.07
N GLY A 135 -14.60 8.57 -17.45
CA GLY A 135 -15.30 7.33 -17.08
C GLY A 135 -15.37 7.16 -15.55
N LEU A 136 -14.28 7.42 -14.84
CA LEU A 136 -14.26 7.35 -13.39
C LEU A 136 -15.14 8.44 -12.75
N ALA A 137 -15.21 9.63 -13.32
CA ALA A 137 -16.12 10.69 -12.87
C ALA A 137 -17.59 10.28 -12.98
N LEU A 138 -17.98 9.60 -14.07
CA LEU A 138 -19.32 9.05 -14.22
C LEU A 138 -19.63 7.99 -13.14
N VAL A 139 -18.69 7.09 -12.88
CA VAL A 139 -18.83 6.10 -11.78
C VAL A 139 -18.96 6.80 -10.43
N SER A 140 -18.15 7.83 -10.19
CA SER A 140 -18.20 8.64 -8.96
C SER A 140 -19.56 9.31 -8.77
N ILE A 141 -20.09 9.91 -9.82
CA ILE A 141 -21.43 10.54 -9.81
C ILE A 141 -22.51 9.48 -9.54
N ALA A 142 -22.47 8.34 -10.22
CA ALA A 142 -23.40 7.25 -10.00
C ALA A 142 -23.37 6.73 -8.55
N THR A 143 -22.17 6.58 -7.99
CA THR A 143 -21.99 6.15 -6.57
C THR A 143 -22.55 7.18 -5.60
N LEU A 144 -22.33 8.48 -5.86
CA LEU A 144 -22.87 9.56 -5.02
C LEU A 144 -24.40 9.62 -5.11
N LEU A 145 -24.97 9.51 -6.31
CA LEU A 145 -26.43 9.52 -6.50
C LEU A 145 -27.08 8.32 -5.80
N GLY A 146 -26.50 7.12 -5.94
CA GLY A 146 -26.97 5.92 -5.24
C GLY A 146 -26.86 6.05 -3.71
N GLY A 147 -25.80 6.66 -3.21
CA GLY A 147 -25.65 6.94 -1.77
C GLY A 147 -26.62 8.00 -1.25
N CYS A 148 -26.95 9.02 -2.06
CA CYS A 148 -27.94 10.03 -1.70
C CYS A 148 -29.37 9.47 -1.55
N ASP A 149 -29.74 8.44 -2.31
CA ASP A 149 -31.04 7.78 -2.18
C ASP A 149 -31.23 7.15 -0.79
N VAL A 150 -30.17 6.62 -0.19
CA VAL A 150 -30.18 6.09 1.18
C VAL A 150 -30.47 7.20 2.20
N ILE A 151 -29.91 8.40 1.99
CA ILE A 151 -30.10 9.57 2.87
C ILE A 151 -31.55 10.07 2.76
N THR A 152 -32.10 10.10 1.56
CA THR A 152 -33.46 10.64 1.32
C THR A 152 -34.56 9.74 1.87
N ARG A 153 -34.34 8.44 1.98
CA ARG A 153 -35.31 7.46 2.52
C ARG A 153 -35.45 7.48 4.04
N LYS A 154 -34.81 8.41 4.75
CA LYS A 154 -34.82 8.53 6.22
C LYS A 154 -34.48 7.23 6.97
N GLN A 155 -33.88 6.27 6.30
CA GLN A 155 -33.30 5.12 6.96
C GLN A 155 -32.08 5.58 7.76
N ALA A 156 -31.88 5.04 8.95
CA ALA A 156 -30.71 5.36 9.75
C ALA A 156 -29.45 5.18 8.90
N VAL A 157 -28.80 6.30 8.56
CA VAL A 157 -27.58 6.27 7.73
C VAL A 157 -26.48 5.67 8.59
N GLU A 158 -26.14 4.43 8.31
CA GLU A 158 -25.01 3.81 8.96
C GLU A 158 -23.73 4.60 8.57
N PRO A 159 -22.94 5.10 9.55
CA PRO A 159 -21.73 5.88 9.26
C PRO A 159 -20.79 5.22 8.27
N LEU A 160 -20.77 3.88 8.25
CA LEU A 160 -19.99 3.08 7.33
C LEU A 160 -20.44 3.25 5.87
N SER A 161 -21.77 3.33 5.62
CA SER A 161 -22.32 3.56 4.27
C SER A 161 -21.92 4.93 3.72
N LEU A 162 -21.94 5.96 4.57
CA LEU A 162 -21.48 7.29 4.19
C LEU A 162 -19.99 7.30 3.85
N TYR A 163 -19.19 6.63 4.66
CA TYR A 163 -17.75 6.49 4.43
C TYR A 163 -17.45 5.81 3.09
N TYR A 164 -18.12 4.70 2.78
CA TYR A 164 -17.97 4.04 1.48
C TYR A 164 -18.44 4.91 0.31
N THR A 165 -19.57 5.59 0.44
CA THR A 165 -20.09 6.47 -0.61
C THR A 165 -19.12 7.63 -0.93
N LEU A 166 -18.59 8.28 0.10
CA LEU A 166 -17.61 9.35 -0.08
C LEU A 166 -16.25 8.82 -0.54
N GLY A 167 -15.77 7.71 0.03
CA GLY A 167 -14.49 7.11 -0.31
C GLY A 167 -14.45 6.62 -1.76
N LEU A 168 -15.46 5.86 -2.20
CA LEU A 168 -15.54 5.32 -3.56
C LEU A 168 -16.01 6.37 -4.57
N GLY A 169 -16.94 7.26 -4.17
CA GLY A 169 -17.43 8.32 -5.04
C GLY A 169 -16.38 9.41 -5.26
N VAL A 170 -16.02 10.15 -4.22
CA VAL A 170 -15.13 11.31 -4.33
C VAL A 170 -13.67 10.91 -4.19
N GLY A 171 -13.34 10.09 -3.21
CA GLY A 171 -11.97 9.75 -2.86
C GLY A 171 -11.21 9.08 -4.01
N MET A 172 -11.81 8.11 -4.67
CA MET A 172 -11.19 7.43 -5.82
C MET A 172 -10.94 8.36 -7.00
N LEU A 173 -11.88 9.28 -7.29
CA LEU A 173 -11.69 10.28 -8.35
C LEU A 173 -10.57 11.26 -8.01
N VAL A 174 -10.53 11.77 -6.78
CA VAL A 174 -9.48 12.66 -6.31
C VAL A 174 -8.11 11.99 -6.39
N LEU A 175 -7.99 10.77 -5.88
CA LEU A 175 -6.76 9.99 -5.95
C LEU A 175 -6.32 9.77 -7.40
N TYR A 176 -7.25 9.38 -8.28
CA TYR A 176 -6.94 9.20 -9.70
C TYR A 176 -6.41 10.48 -10.34
N VAL A 177 -7.09 11.62 -10.13
CA VAL A 177 -6.68 12.90 -10.73
C VAL A 177 -5.31 13.32 -10.22
N LEU A 178 -5.05 13.18 -8.91
CA LEU A 178 -3.76 13.49 -8.30
C LEU A 178 -2.65 12.61 -8.87
N PHE A 179 -2.85 11.30 -8.90
CA PHE A 179 -1.87 10.37 -9.45
C PHE A 179 -1.66 10.59 -10.95
N ARG A 180 -2.73 10.74 -11.72
CA ARG A 180 -2.64 10.98 -13.17
C ARG A 180 -1.86 12.24 -13.47
N SER A 181 -2.13 13.32 -12.75
CA SER A 181 -1.45 14.60 -12.91
C SER A 181 0.03 14.48 -12.61
N HIS A 182 0.35 13.79 -11.52
CA HIS A 182 1.72 13.61 -11.07
C HIS A 182 2.51 12.62 -11.95
N LEU A 183 1.87 11.55 -12.45
CA LEU A 183 2.50 10.53 -13.29
C LEU A 183 2.88 11.01 -14.69
N THR A 184 2.32 12.14 -15.17
CA THR A 184 2.65 12.72 -16.47
C THR A 184 3.94 13.55 -16.47
N GLU A 185 4.53 13.82 -15.32
CA GLU A 185 5.80 14.54 -15.22
C GLU A 185 7.01 13.67 -15.56
N LYS A 186 8.03 14.29 -16.16
CA LYS A 186 9.30 13.60 -16.46
C LYS A 186 10.01 13.23 -15.16
N ARG A 187 10.45 11.99 -15.04
CA ARG A 187 11.11 11.46 -13.86
C ARG A 187 12.51 10.93 -14.17
N THR A 188 13.36 10.96 -13.16
CA THR A 188 14.74 10.45 -13.24
C THR A 188 14.87 8.96 -12.96
N TYR A 189 13.75 8.28 -12.63
CA TYR A 189 13.74 6.86 -12.28
C TYR A 189 12.70 6.08 -13.09
N ASP A 190 12.87 4.76 -13.16
CA ASP A 190 11.94 3.83 -13.81
C ASP A 190 10.64 3.73 -12.98
N LEU A 191 9.61 4.40 -13.47
CA LEU A 191 8.31 4.47 -12.81
C LEU A 191 7.67 3.08 -12.65
N HIS A 192 7.73 2.23 -13.68
CA HIS A 192 7.10 0.90 -13.65
C HIS A 192 7.72 0.03 -12.56
N ARG A 193 9.05 0.05 -12.45
CA ARG A 193 9.75 -0.67 -11.37
C ARG A 193 9.44 -0.12 -10.00
N ARG A 194 9.34 1.21 -9.89
CA ARG A 194 9.03 1.83 -8.60
C ARG A 194 7.62 1.49 -8.16
N PHE A 195 6.67 1.52 -9.09
CA PHE A 195 5.30 1.08 -8.86
C PHE A 195 5.24 -0.40 -8.44
N ALA A 196 5.89 -1.27 -9.20
CA ALA A 196 6.00 -2.69 -8.85
C ALA A 196 6.63 -2.89 -7.46
N GLY A 197 7.63 -2.07 -7.09
CA GLY A 197 8.23 -2.05 -5.76
C GLY A 197 7.24 -1.69 -4.65
N ILE A 198 6.39 -0.67 -4.87
CA ILE A 198 5.34 -0.28 -3.92
C ILE A 198 4.36 -1.45 -3.71
N PHE A 199 3.80 -2.00 -4.78
CA PHE A 199 2.86 -3.14 -4.67
C PHE A 199 3.52 -4.37 -4.05
N CYS A 200 4.77 -4.67 -4.40
CA CYS A 200 5.54 -5.75 -3.79
C CYS A 200 5.70 -5.55 -2.28
N ALA A 201 5.99 -4.32 -1.84
CA ALA A 201 6.11 -3.99 -0.43
C ALA A 201 4.76 -4.06 0.32
N LEU A 202 3.67 -3.61 -0.30
CA LEU A 202 2.32 -3.74 0.26
C LEU A 202 1.89 -5.21 0.38
N GLY A 203 2.11 -6.00 -0.66
CA GLY A 203 1.84 -7.44 -0.61
C GLY A 203 2.69 -8.16 0.45
N MET A 204 3.96 -7.76 0.60
CA MET A 204 4.83 -8.31 1.65
C MET A 204 4.39 -7.90 3.05
N CYS A 205 3.92 -6.66 3.23
CA CYS A 205 3.33 -6.19 4.48
C CYS A 205 2.10 -7.06 4.87
N MET A 206 1.19 -7.30 3.92
CA MET A 206 0.05 -8.18 4.12
C MET A 206 0.47 -9.63 4.38
N ALA A 207 1.45 -10.15 3.64
CA ALA A 207 1.98 -11.50 3.86
C ALA A 207 2.55 -11.65 5.28
N LEU A 208 3.31 -10.67 5.75
CA LEU A 208 3.81 -10.66 7.13
C LEU A 208 2.67 -10.64 8.16
N ALA A 209 1.62 -9.86 7.90
CA ALA A 209 0.46 -9.82 8.77
C ALA A 209 -0.22 -11.19 8.90
N VAL A 210 -0.45 -11.87 7.76
CA VAL A 210 -1.03 -13.21 7.72
C VAL A 210 -0.12 -14.21 8.43
N LEU A 211 1.17 -14.25 8.08
CA LEU A 211 2.13 -15.18 8.67
C LEU A 211 2.28 -15.00 10.17
N LEU A 212 2.34 -13.76 10.66
CA LEU A 212 2.42 -13.47 12.09
C LEU A 212 1.14 -13.87 12.83
N ALA A 213 -0.03 -13.69 12.22
CA ALA A 213 -1.30 -14.13 12.81
C ALA A 213 -1.30 -15.67 12.99
N TYR A 214 -0.88 -16.41 11.97
CA TYR A 214 -0.76 -17.87 12.04
C TYR A 214 0.30 -18.32 13.04
N LEU A 215 1.46 -17.69 13.05
CA LEU A 215 2.52 -18.00 14.00
C LEU A 215 2.07 -17.78 15.47
N LYS A 216 1.40 -16.66 15.75
CA LYS A 216 0.85 -16.38 17.08
C LYS A 216 -0.20 -17.41 17.49
N ALA A 217 -1.11 -17.79 16.59
CA ALA A 217 -2.12 -18.81 16.87
C ALA A 217 -1.50 -20.19 17.10
N TRP A 218 -0.49 -20.55 16.33
CA TRP A 218 0.23 -21.80 16.51
C TRP A 218 0.96 -21.86 17.86
N LEU A 219 1.65 -20.79 18.23
CA LEU A 219 2.35 -20.68 19.52
C LEU A 219 1.38 -20.69 20.73
N ALA A 220 0.19 -20.14 20.58
CA ALA A 220 -0.79 -20.07 21.65
C ALA A 220 -1.59 -21.36 21.82
N ASN A 221 -2.00 -22.00 20.72
CA ASN A 221 -3.01 -23.05 20.75
C ASN A 221 -2.53 -24.38 20.12
N GLY A 222 -1.34 -24.43 19.54
CA GLY A 222 -0.84 -25.60 18.79
C GLY A 222 -1.63 -25.94 17.52
N ALA A 223 -2.66 -25.13 17.19
CA ALA A 223 -3.55 -25.33 16.05
C ALA A 223 -3.49 -24.14 15.10
N VAL A 224 -3.63 -24.42 13.78
CA VAL A 224 -3.47 -23.43 12.70
C VAL A 224 -4.83 -23.15 12.02
N VAL A 225 -5.92 -23.60 12.61
CA VAL A 225 -7.25 -23.63 11.98
C VAL A 225 -8.07 -22.39 12.34
N GLY A 226 -8.67 -21.71 11.33
CA GLY A 226 -9.65 -20.64 11.57
C GLY A 226 -9.07 -19.32 12.10
N VAL A 227 -7.76 -19.05 11.89
CA VAL A 227 -7.07 -17.89 12.45
C VAL A 227 -7.56 -16.56 11.89
N LEU A 228 -8.02 -16.55 10.63
CA LEU A 228 -8.49 -15.32 9.97
C LEU A 228 -10.02 -15.29 9.88
N TYR A 229 -10.62 -14.20 10.34
CA TYR A 229 -12.04 -13.94 10.10
C TYR A 229 -12.35 -13.84 8.61
N LEU A 230 -13.54 -14.24 8.18
CA LEU A 230 -13.93 -14.31 6.77
C LEU A 230 -13.74 -13.00 6.01
N SER A 231 -14.14 -11.87 6.60
CA SER A 231 -14.00 -10.54 6.00
C SER A 231 -12.53 -10.15 5.81
N TYR A 232 -11.71 -10.37 6.83
CA TYR A 232 -10.28 -10.09 6.77
C TYR A 232 -9.56 -11.03 5.80
N ARG A 233 -9.94 -12.30 5.76
CA ARG A 233 -9.41 -13.29 4.82
C ARG A 233 -9.60 -12.86 3.37
N ASN A 234 -10.80 -12.40 3.01
CA ASN A 234 -11.10 -11.94 1.66
C ASN A 234 -10.33 -10.67 1.30
N PHE A 235 -10.21 -9.74 2.24
CA PHE A 235 -9.42 -8.54 2.06
C PHE A 235 -7.94 -8.86 1.86
N ALA A 236 -7.33 -9.67 2.72
CA ALA A 236 -5.93 -10.10 2.62
C ALA A 236 -5.66 -10.82 1.29
N THR A 237 -6.59 -11.69 0.87
CA THR A 237 -6.57 -12.38 -0.43
C THR A 237 -6.51 -11.39 -1.59
N SER A 238 -7.38 -10.38 -1.61
CA SER A 238 -7.43 -9.40 -2.68
C SER A 238 -6.14 -8.60 -2.80
N VAL A 239 -5.57 -8.18 -1.67
CA VAL A 239 -4.27 -7.48 -1.63
C VAL A 239 -3.15 -8.37 -2.13
N LEU A 240 -3.07 -9.61 -1.65
CA LEU A 240 -2.02 -10.56 -2.03
C LEU A 240 -2.11 -10.94 -3.51
N LEU A 241 -3.31 -11.22 -4.06
CA LEU A 241 -3.50 -11.52 -5.48
C LEU A 241 -3.07 -10.37 -6.38
N THR A 242 -3.41 -9.14 -6.01
CA THR A 242 -3.04 -7.94 -6.78
C THR A 242 -1.54 -7.71 -6.76
N ALA A 243 -0.88 -7.97 -5.64
CA ALA A 243 0.55 -7.73 -5.46
C ALA A 243 1.43 -8.88 -5.97
N LEU A 244 0.91 -10.11 -6.04
CA LEU A 244 1.66 -11.33 -6.33
C LEU A 244 2.46 -11.30 -7.65
N PRO A 245 2.02 -10.70 -8.77
CA PRO A 245 2.82 -10.63 -9.99
C PRO A 245 4.08 -9.76 -9.86
N MET A 246 4.08 -8.78 -8.94
CA MET A 246 5.10 -7.74 -8.87
C MET A 246 6.51 -8.23 -8.50
N PRO A 247 6.70 -9.11 -7.49
CA PRO A 247 8.02 -9.67 -7.22
C PRO A 247 8.58 -10.49 -8.39
N PHE A 248 7.73 -11.16 -9.16
CA PHE A 248 8.19 -11.90 -10.35
C PHE A 248 8.65 -10.95 -11.47
N TYR A 249 7.95 -9.83 -11.68
CA TYR A 249 8.41 -8.77 -12.59
C TYR A 249 9.76 -8.17 -12.12
N LEU A 250 9.91 -7.88 -10.83
CA LEU A 250 11.14 -7.34 -10.26
C LEU A 250 12.30 -8.33 -10.31
N SER A 251 12.02 -9.63 -10.29
CA SER A 251 13.02 -10.70 -10.33
C SER A 251 13.80 -10.78 -11.64
N LEU A 252 13.29 -10.18 -12.71
CA LEU A 252 14.02 -10.03 -13.98
C LEU A 252 15.35 -9.30 -13.79
N LYS A 253 15.44 -8.40 -12.82
CA LYS A 253 16.68 -7.67 -12.50
C LYS A 253 17.42 -8.26 -11.30
N HIS A 254 16.69 -8.69 -10.28
CA HIS A 254 17.25 -9.22 -9.03
C HIS A 254 16.48 -10.47 -8.59
N ARG A 255 17.10 -11.64 -8.78
CA ARG A 255 16.48 -12.95 -8.46
C ARG A 255 16.01 -13.09 -7.01
N GLY A 256 16.54 -12.29 -6.07
CA GLY A 256 16.08 -12.27 -4.67
C GLY A 256 14.59 -12.00 -4.50
N HIS A 257 13.95 -11.29 -5.44
CA HIS A 257 12.50 -11.06 -5.41
C HIS A 257 11.67 -12.35 -5.61
N LEU A 258 12.25 -13.45 -6.11
CA LEU A 258 11.57 -14.74 -6.16
C LEU A 258 11.22 -15.25 -4.76
N VAL A 259 12.10 -15.02 -3.78
CA VAL A 259 11.82 -15.37 -2.37
C VAL A 259 10.63 -14.57 -1.85
N THR A 260 10.58 -13.27 -2.15
CA THR A 260 9.44 -12.41 -1.79
C THR A 260 8.13 -12.94 -2.41
N GLY A 261 8.17 -13.33 -3.70
CA GLY A 261 7.04 -13.96 -4.38
C GLY A 261 6.60 -15.28 -3.73
N GLY A 262 7.56 -16.11 -3.31
CA GLY A 262 7.31 -17.36 -2.58
C GLY A 262 6.65 -17.12 -1.22
N VAL A 263 7.13 -16.15 -0.45
CA VAL A 263 6.54 -15.75 0.85
C VAL A 263 5.09 -15.27 0.67
N MET A 264 4.83 -14.43 -0.35
CA MET A 264 3.47 -13.96 -0.65
C MET A 264 2.56 -15.09 -1.10
N ALA A 265 3.06 -16.03 -1.92
CA ALA A 265 2.30 -17.21 -2.34
C ALA A 265 1.97 -18.12 -1.16
N LEU A 266 2.91 -18.32 -0.23
CA LEU A 266 2.67 -19.07 1.01
C LEU A 266 1.59 -18.39 1.86
N ALA A 267 1.71 -17.08 2.07
CA ALA A 267 0.71 -16.34 2.83
C ALA A 267 -0.68 -16.42 2.17
N LEU A 268 -0.73 -16.34 0.83
CA LEU A 268 -1.97 -16.49 0.07
C LEU A 268 -2.60 -17.88 0.28
N ALA A 269 -1.79 -18.94 0.24
CA ALA A 269 -2.25 -20.30 0.50
C ALA A 269 -2.81 -20.45 1.93
N LEU A 270 -2.15 -19.85 2.91
CA LEU A 270 -2.60 -19.85 4.31
C LEU A 270 -3.90 -19.10 4.55
N THR A 271 -4.31 -18.17 3.67
CA THR A 271 -5.63 -17.51 3.82
C THR A 271 -6.79 -18.51 3.78
N GLY A 272 -6.62 -19.71 3.20
CA GLY A 272 -7.66 -20.72 3.08
C GLY A 272 -8.82 -20.32 2.15
N SER A 273 -8.70 -19.27 1.38
CA SER A 273 -9.72 -18.84 0.42
C SER A 273 -9.65 -19.70 -0.85
N ARG A 274 -10.75 -20.38 -1.19
CA ARG A 274 -10.82 -21.23 -2.41
C ARG A 274 -10.58 -20.44 -3.68
N SER A 275 -11.14 -19.23 -3.77
CA SER A 275 -10.90 -18.32 -4.89
C SER A 275 -9.44 -17.86 -4.96
N ALA A 276 -8.81 -17.61 -3.80
CA ALA A 276 -7.41 -17.25 -3.72
C ALA A 276 -6.49 -18.35 -4.26
N LEU A 277 -6.76 -19.60 -3.92
CA LEU A 277 -5.97 -20.74 -4.43
C LEU A 277 -6.12 -20.88 -5.94
N LEU A 278 -7.35 -20.76 -6.46
CA LEU A 278 -7.59 -20.86 -7.91
C LEU A 278 -6.90 -19.72 -8.69
N PHE A 279 -7.21 -18.48 -8.35
CA PHE A 279 -6.63 -17.32 -9.04
C PHE A 279 -5.12 -17.19 -8.78
N GLY A 280 -4.66 -17.51 -7.58
CA GLY A 280 -3.24 -17.55 -7.24
C GLY A 280 -2.47 -18.56 -8.08
N ALA A 281 -3.01 -19.75 -8.29
CA ALA A 281 -2.43 -20.77 -9.16
C ALA A 281 -2.31 -20.29 -10.62
N VAL A 282 -3.36 -19.67 -11.14
CA VAL A 282 -3.36 -19.08 -12.49
C VAL A 282 -2.28 -17.99 -12.62
N ILE A 283 -2.23 -17.06 -11.65
CA ILE A 283 -1.22 -15.99 -11.64
C ILE A 283 0.19 -16.57 -11.56
N LEU A 284 0.43 -17.55 -10.68
CA LEU A 284 1.75 -18.19 -10.56
C LEU A 284 2.15 -18.94 -11.84
N ALA A 285 1.21 -19.61 -12.50
CA ALA A 285 1.46 -20.26 -13.80
C ALA A 285 1.85 -19.24 -14.87
N LEU A 286 1.11 -18.12 -14.97
CA LEU A 286 1.43 -17.04 -15.91
C LEU A 286 2.79 -16.40 -15.60
N CYS A 287 3.10 -16.14 -14.33
CA CYS A 287 4.40 -15.64 -13.89
C CYS A 287 5.51 -16.64 -14.21
N GLY A 288 5.28 -17.95 -14.03
CA GLY A 288 6.23 -19.01 -14.38
C GLY A 288 6.56 -19.02 -15.87
N VAL A 289 5.53 -18.95 -16.74
CA VAL A 289 5.70 -18.84 -18.20
C VAL A 289 6.46 -17.56 -18.57
N TYR A 290 6.12 -16.45 -17.93
CA TYR A 290 6.80 -15.17 -18.14
C TYR A 290 8.29 -15.24 -17.79
N LEU A 291 8.65 -15.81 -16.63
CA LEU A 291 10.03 -15.97 -16.18
C LEU A 291 10.82 -16.94 -17.08
N MET A 292 10.18 -17.99 -17.59
CA MET A 292 10.82 -18.91 -18.55
C MET A 292 11.14 -18.19 -19.88
N ARG A 293 10.20 -17.40 -20.40
CA ARG A 293 10.43 -16.63 -21.64
C ARG A 293 11.59 -15.65 -21.52
N HIS A 294 11.81 -15.13 -20.30
CA HIS A 294 12.93 -14.21 -20.01
C HIS A 294 14.21 -14.92 -19.50
N GLY A 295 14.25 -16.25 -19.50
CA GLY A 295 15.46 -17.02 -19.12
C GLY A 295 15.85 -16.94 -17.63
N VAL A 296 14.93 -16.50 -16.77
CA VAL A 296 15.20 -16.40 -15.32
C VAL A 296 15.15 -17.78 -14.66
N ILE A 297 14.22 -18.62 -15.07
CA ILE A 297 14.06 -20.02 -14.60
C ILE A 297 14.10 -21.01 -15.78
N SER A 298 14.67 -22.18 -15.53
CA SER A 298 14.68 -23.27 -16.51
C SER A 298 13.34 -24.02 -16.55
N ARG A 299 13.05 -24.68 -17.66
CA ARG A 299 11.85 -25.54 -17.79
C ARG A 299 11.84 -26.63 -16.69
N ARG A 300 13.00 -27.20 -16.37
CA ARG A 300 13.13 -28.22 -15.30
C ARG A 300 12.75 -27.68 -13.92
N CYS A 301 13.12 -26.44 -13.63
CA CYS A 301 12.77 -25.80 -12.37
C CYS A 301 11.25 -25.54 -12.27
N LEU A 302 10.62 -25.10 -13.36
CA LEU A 302 9.17 -24.87 -13.38
C LEU A 302 8.39 -26.18 -13.26
N THR A 303 8.81 -27.24 -13.95
CA THR A 303 8.15 -28.56 -13.81
C THR A 303 8.31 -29.10 -12.39
N ALA A 304 9.49 -28.97 -11.77
CA ALA A 304 9.70 -29.37 -10.38
C ALA A 304 8.81 -28.58 -9.40
N LEU A 305 8.68 -27.28 -9.59
CA LEU A 305 7.78 -26.42 -8.81
C LEU A 305 6.30 -26.79 -9.01
N ALA A 306 5.89 -27.07 -10.24
CA ALA A 306 4.52 -27.49 -10.54
C ALA A 306 4.18 -28.86 -9.91
N VAL A 307 5.11 -29.81 -9.95
CA VAL A 307 4.97 -31.12 -9.30
C VAL A 307 4.91 -30.96 -7.79
N ALA A 308 5.81 -30.16 -7.18
CA ALA A 308 5.80 -29.88 -5.75
C ALA A 308 4.51 -29.21 -5.29
N ALA A 309 4.00 -28.25 -6.06
CA ALA A 309 2.71 -27.61 -5.80
C ALA A 309 1.54 -28.60 -5.91
N GLY A 310 1.54 -29.47 -6.92
CA GLY A 310 0.54 -30.54 -7.09
C GLY A 310 0.54 -31.51 -5.90
N ILE A 311 1.72 -31.94 -5.45
CA ILE A 311 1.86 -32.81 -4.26
C ILE A 311 1.34 -32.07 -3.01
N ALA A 312 1.68 -30.79 -2.82
CA ALA A 312 1.21 -30.01 -1.69
C ALA A 312 -0.32 -29.85 -1.68
N VAL A 313 -0.94 -29.63 -2.85
CA VAL A 313 -2.41 -29.57 -2.99
C VAL A 313 -3.05 -30.92 -2.68
N LEU A 314 -2.48 -32.01 -3.15
CA LEU A 314 -2.98 -33.36 -2.85
C LEU A 314 -2.82 -33.72 -1.38
N ALA A 315 -1.71 -33.36 -0.74
CA ALA A 315 -1.48 -33.58 0.68
C ALA A 315 -2.38 -32.70 1.57
N ALA A 316 -2.68 -31.47 1.14
CA ALA A 316 -3.57 -30.55 1.85
C ALA A 316 -5.06 -30.80 1.54
N GLY A 317 -5.38 -31.52 0.48
CA GLY A 317 -6.74 -31.78 0.00
C GLY A 317 -7.70 -32.32 1.07
N PRO A 318 -7.33 -33.33 1.86
CA PRO A 318 -8.19 -33.83 2.95
C PRO A 318 -8.48 -32.78 4.02
N VAL A 319 -7.52 -31.91 4.31
CA VAL A 319 -7.66 -30.82 5.30
C VAL A 319 -8.53 -29.68 4.75
N VAL A 320 -8.43 -29.39 3.45
CA VAL A 320 -9.21 -28.32 2.77
C VAL A 320 -10.66 -28.75 2.54
N LEU A 321 -10.93 -30.04 2.36
CA LEU A 321 -12.30 -30.58 2.17
C LEU A 321 -13.09 -30.64 3.49
N GLN A 322 -12.42 -30.59 4.63
CA GLN A 322 -13.05 -30.52 5.96
C GLN A 322 -13.44 -29.08 6.37
N TRP A 323 -13.19 -28.08 5.53
CA TRP A 323 -13.52 -26.67 5.66
C TRP A 323 -14.65 -26.29 4.70
#